data_4eaf1400dcfe5425b0f27093055b0c77
#
_entry.id   4eaf1400dcfe5425b0f27093055b0c77
#
_cell.length_a   1.000
_cell.length_b   1.000
_cell.length_c   1.000
_cell.angle_alpha   90.00
_cell.angle_beta   90.00
_cell.angle_gamma   90.00
#
_symmetry.space_group_name_H-M   'P 1'
#
loop_
_entity.id
_entity.type
_entity.pdbx_description
1 polymer ?
#
loop_
_entity_poly.entity_id
_entity_poly.type
_entity_poly.pdbx_seq_one_letter_code
_entity_poly.pdbx_strand_id
1 'polypeptide(L)'
;YRDEPWPEQARRYAAMVSMVDRQVGEVLDLLKDLGLEENTLVFFSGDNGGADYFSNKEHPRGIHGANVNPQTGVEYRGKKGNLYEGGLRIPMIARWPGRIAPGQVSDLLWYFPDVLPTVTELAGVTMPDDIDGLSIVPELLGESAAGRPQPTHDYLYWELGGQTAIR
;
A
#
# COMPACT_ATOMS: atom_id res chain seq x y z
N TYR A 1 -7.15 -23.65 -6.98
CA TYR A 1 -8.48 -23.06 -7.31
C TYR A 1 -9.22 -23.77 -8.43
N ARG A 2 -8.73 -24.92 -8.92
CA ARG A 2 -9.35 -25.64 -10.05
C ARG A 2 -10.76 -26.13 -9.71
N ASP A 3 -10.96 -26.55 -8.46
CA ASP A 3 -12.19 -27.18 -7.98
C ASP A 3 -13.13 -26.18 -7.26
N GLU A 4 -12.77 -24.89 -7.23
CA GLU A 4 -13.60 -23.86 -6.65
C GLU A 4 -14.82 -23.57 -7.56
N PRO A 5 -16.02 -23.36 -6.97
CA PRO A 5 -17.24 -23.10 -7.73
C PRO A 5 -17.31 -21.67 -8.30
N TRP A 6 -16.18 -21.07 -8.52
CA TRP A 6 -16.06 -19.69 -9.02
C TRP A 6 -15.98 -19.66 -10.56
N PRO A 7 -16.36 -18.55 -11.20
CA PRO A 7 -16.08 -18.33 -12.61
C PRO A 7 -14.59 -18.51 -12.94
N GLU A 8 -14.29 -18.95 -14.14
CA GLU A 8 -12.90 -19.24 -14.55
C GLU A 8 -11.96 -18.03 -14.34
N GLN A 9 -12.43 -16.81 -14.64
CA GLN A 9 -11.67 -15.58 -14.46
C GLN A 9 -11.34 -15.34 -12.98
N ALA A 10 -12.27 -15.60 -12.07
CA ALA A 10 -12.04 -15.48 -10.63
C ALA A 10 -11.01 -16.49 -10.14
N ARG A 11 -11.06 -17.73 -10.60
CA ARG A 11 -10.05 -18.76 -10.29
C ARG A 11 -8.66 -18.37 -10.79
N ARG A 12 -8.57 -17.83 -12.01
CA ARG A 12 -7.31 -17.33 -12.58
C ARG A 12 -6.77 -16.15 -11.79
N TYR A 13 -7.63 -15.21 -11.42
CA TYR A 13 -7.25 -14.06 -10.58
C TYR A 13 -6.73 -14.49 -9.21
N ALA A 14 -7.44 -15.39 -8.53
CA ALA A 14 -6.99 -15.94 -7.24
C ALA A 14 -5.63 -16.65 -7.36
N ALA A 15 -5.41 -17.40 -8.45
CA ALA A 15 -4.12 -18.04 -8.71
C ALA A 15 -2.99 -17.00 -8.90
N MET A 16 -3.27 -15.88 -9.58
CA MET A 16 -2.29 -14.79 -9.72
C MET A 16 -1.97 -14.14 -8.39
N VAL A 17 -2.97 -13.88 -7.54
CA VAL A 17 -2.76 -13.33 -6.19
C VAL A 17 -1.88 -14.27 -5.35
N SER A 18 -2.18 -15.57 -5.35
CA SER A 18 -1.36 -16.58 -4.64
C SER A 18 0.06 -16.70 -5.21
N MET A 19 0.24 -16.46 -6.50
CA MET A 19 1.56 -16.43 -7.11
C MET A 19 2.37 -15.22 -6.61
N VAL A 20 1.76 -14.04 -6.53
CA VAL A 20 2.40 -12.84 -5.97
C VAL A 20 2.78 -13.07 -4.50
N ASP A 21 1.88 -13.61 -3.69
CA ASP A 21 2.12 -13.94 -2.28
C ASP A 21 3.34 -14.86 -2.12
N ARG A 22 3.39 -15.95 -2.91
CA ARG A 22 4.54 -16.86 -2.92
C ARG A 22 5.83 -16.16 -3.32
N GLN A 23 5.82 -15.33 -4.37
CA GLN A 23 7.00 -14.61 -4.83
C GLN A 23 7.52 -13.62 -3.78
N VAL A 24 6.62 -12.95 -3.06
CA VAL A 24 7.00 -12.11 -1.91
C VAL A 24 7.69 -12.97 -0.84
N GLY A 25 7.13 -14.15 -0.52
CA GLY A 25 7.76 -15.09 0.40
C GLY A 25 9.18 -15.49 -0.04
N GLU A 26 9.34 -15.86 -1.32
CA GLU A 26 10.66 -16.23 -1.90
C GLU A 26 11.69 -15.10 -1.78
N VAL A 27 11.27 -13.83 -1.97
CA VAL A 27 12.15 -12.66 -1.78
C VAL A 27 12.54 -12.49 -0.32
N LEU A 28 11.59 -12.63 0.62
CA LEU A 28 11.87 -12.52 2.05
C LEU A 28 12.80 -13.63 2.56
N ASP A 29 12.60 -14.86 2.08
CA ASP A 29 13.48 -15.99 2.40
C ASP A 29 14.89 -15.76 1.87
N LEU A 30 15.03 -15.26 0.64
CA LEU A 30 16.32 -14.93 0.06
C LEU A 30 17.05 -13.83 0.85
N LEU A 31 16.36 -12.79 1.30
CA LEU A 31 16.95 -11.74 2.15
C LEU A 31 17.48 -12.34 3.46
N LYS A 32 16.76 -13.28 4.04
CA LYS A 32 17.16 -13.99 5.24
C LYS A 32 18.37 -14.89 5.00
N ASP A 33 18.34 -15.69 3.94
CA ASP A 33 19.45 -16.61 3.57
C ASP A 33 20.74 -15.85 3.28
N LEU A 34 20.64 -14.64 2.74
CA LEU A 34 21.78 -13.76 2.49
C LEU A 34 22.21 -12.95 3.72
N GLY A 35 21.49 -13.04 4.86
CA GLY A 35 21.77 -12.26 6.05
C GLY A 35 21.53 -10.76 5.88
N LEU A 36 20.64 -10.38 4.96
CA LEU A 36 20.35 -8.98 4.62
C LEU A 36 19.05 -8.45 5.26
N GLU A 37 18.23 -9.31 5.87
CA GLU A 37 16.88 -8.93 6.31
C GLU A 37 16.86 -7.81 7.37
N GLU A 38 17.85 -7.77 8.28
CA GLU A 38 17.94 -6.73 9.31
C GLU A 38 18.44 -5.37 8.76
N ASN A 39 18.99 -5.37 7.55
CA ASN A 39 19.46 -4.16 6.87
C ASN A 39 18.64 -3.82 5.63
N THR A 40 17.45 -4.38 5.51
CA THR A 40 16.56 -4.15 4.36
C THR A 40 15.16 -3.76 4.82
N LEU A 41 14.74 -2.54 4.48
CA LEU A 41 13.34 -2.12 4.59
C LEU A 41 12.58 -2.62 3.37
N VAL A 42 11.52 -3.38 3.60
CA VAL A 42 10.63 -3.87 2.55
C VAL A 42 9.28 -3.15 2.67
N PHE A 43 8.87 -2.48 1.61
CA PHE A 43 7.50 -1.98 1.44
C PHE A 43 6.75 -2.87 0.46
N PHE A 44 5.54 -3.25 0.83
CA PHE A 44 4.59 -3.92 -0.06
C PHE A 44 3.31 -3.09 -0.14
N SER A 45 2.91 -2.72 -1.35
CA SER A 45 1.72 -1.91 -1.57
C SER A 45 1.12 -2.19 -2.95
N GLY A 46 -0.15 -1.84 -3.14
CA GLY A 46 -0.72 -1.64 -4.48
C GLY A 46 -0.29 -0.27 -5.03
N ASP A 47 -0.42 -0.08 -6.32
CA ASP A 47 -0.13 1.19 -7.02
C ASP A 47 -1.36 2.11 -7.10
N ASN A 48 -2.55 1.52 -7.04
CA ASN A 48 -3.85 2.19 -7.07
C ASN A 48 -4.95 1.30 -6.48
N GLY A 49 -6.11 1.86 -6.28
CA GLY A 49 -7.27 1.10 -5.82
C GLY A 49 -7.74 0.05 -6.82
N GLY A 50 -8.60 -0.85 -6.39
CA GLY A 50 -9.07 -1.98 -7.17
C GLY A 50 -9.75 -1.58 -8.47
N ALA A 51 -9.56 -2.38 -9.50
CA ALA A 51 -10.25 -2.24 -10.79
C ALA A 51 -11.46 -3.16 -10.87
N ASP A 52 -12.44 -2.81 -11.69
CA ASP A 52 -13.62 -3.63 -11.97
C ASP A 52 -13.38 -4.58 -13.15
N TYR A 53 -12.21 -5.19 -13.21
CA TYR A 53 -11.92 -6.20 -14.22
C TYR A 53 -12.95 -7.34 -14.17
N PHE A 54 -13.31 -7.85 -15.35
CA PHE A 54 -14.30 -8.92 -15.50
C PHE A 54 -15.71 -8.55 -14.98
N SER A 55 -16.08 -7.26 -15.05
CA SER A 55 -17.44 -6.82 -14.74
C SER A 55 -18.45 -7.39 -15.74
N ASN A 56 -19.63 -7.74 -15.24
CA ASN A 56 -20.77 -8.18 -16.02
C ASN A 56 -22.09 -7.76 -15.33
N LYS A 57 -23.24 -8.19 -15.82
CA LYS A 57 -24.54 -7.81 -15.22
C LYS A 57 -24.72 -8.32 -13.79
N GLU A 58 -24.15 -9.49 -13.47
CA GLU A 58 -24.24 -10.09 -12.13
C GLU A 58 -23.19 -9.50 -11.17
N HIS A 59 -22.03 -9.10 -11.73
CA HIS A 59 -20.90 -8.55 -10.99
C HIS A 59 -20.47 -7.19 -11.55
N PRO A 60 -21.29 -6.13 -11.38
CA PRO A 60 -21.02 -4.81 -11.98
C PRO A 60 -19.74 -4.14 -11.43
N ARG A 61 -19.25 -4.59 -10.28
CA ARG A 61 -18.00 -4.13 -9.63
C ARG A 61 -16.84 -5.10 -9.84
N GLY A 62 -16.90 -5.96 -10.87
CA GLY A 62 -15.97 -7.04 -11.10
C GLY A 62 -16.28 -8.29 -10.26
N ILE A 63 -15.72 -9.43 -10.66
CA ILE A 63 -15.97 -10.72 -10.00
C ILE A 63 -15.44 -10.74 -8.55
N HIS A 64 -14.39 -9.98 -8.26
CA HIS A 64 -13.84 -9.82 -6.90
C HIS A 64 -14.61 -8.81 -6.03
N GLY A 65 -15.62 -8.12 -6.58
CA GLY A 65 -16.41 -7.13 -5.86
C GLY A 65 -15.70 -5.75 -5.74
N ALA A 66 -16.34 -4.86 -5.00
CA ALA A 66 -15.78 -3.55 -4.67
C ALA A 66 -14.79 -3.64 -3.51
N ASN A 67 -13.86 -2.69 -3.46
CA ASN A 67 -13.08 -2.48 -2.24
C ASN A 67 -14.00 -2.02 -1.11
N VAL A 68 -13.84 -2.59 0.06
CA VAL A 68 -14.61 -2.27 1.25
C VAL A 68 -13.72 -1.78 2.38
N ASN A 69 -14.29 -0.93 3.22
CA ASN A 69 -13.65 -0.59 4.48
C ASN A 69 -13.62 -1.83 5.39
N PRO A 70 -12.46 -2.30 5.83
CA PRO A 70 -12.36 -3.54 6.60
C PRO A 70 -13.01 -3.47 8.00
N GLN A 71 -13.17 -2.26 8.55
CA GLN A 71 -13.76 -2.05 9.88
C GLN A 71 -15.29 -1.96 9.81
N THR A 72 -15.84 -1.37 8.75
CA THR A 72 -17.28 -1.09 8.63
C THR A 72 -17.99 -1.97 7.62
N GLY A 73 -17.27 -2.63 6.69
CA GLY A 73 -17.83 -3.38 5.57
C GLY A 73 -18.45 -2.49 4.47
N VAL A 74 -18.38 -1.16 4.61
CA VAL A 74 -18.97 -0.23 3.62
C VAL A 74 -18.08 -0.20 2.37
N GLU A 75 -18.70 -0.32 1.20
CA GLU A 75 -18.02 -0.19 -0.08
C GLU A 75 -17.46 1.21 -0.28
N TYR A 76 -16.20 1.29 -0.70
CA TYR A 76 -15.63 2.55 -1.14
C TYR A 76 -16.19 2.96 -2.51
N ARG A 77 -16.52 4.24 -2.62
CA ARG A 77 -16.93 4.82 -3.90
C ARG A 77 -15.75 4.84 -4.86
N GLY A 78 -16.00 4.57 -6.13
CA GLY A 78 -14.99 4.63 -7.19
C GLY A 78 -14.15 3.36 -7.30
N LYS A 79 -13.14 3.42 -8.13
CA LYS A 79 -12.26 2.31 -8.53
C LYS A 79 -10.99 2.89 -9.14
N LYS A 80 -10.06 2.04 -9.59
CA LYS A 80 -8.91 2.44 -10.41
C LYS A 80 -9.31 3.47 -11.48
N GLY A 81 -8.57 4.57 -11.54
CA GLY A 81 -8.81 5.70 -12.45
C GLY A 81 -9.82 6.73 -11.94
N ASN A 82 -10.26 6.63 -10.67
CA ASN A 82 -11.03 7.67 -9.99
C ASN A 82 -10.29 8.21 -8.77
N LEU A 83 -10.55 9.47 -8.42
CA LEU A 83 -10.02 10.12 -7.22
C LEU A 83 -10.96 9.99 -6.01
N TYR A 84 -11.75 8.92 -5.95
CA TYR A 84 -12.53 8.53 -4.76
C TYR A 84 -11.77 7.47 -3.96
N GLU A 85 -12.22 7.20 -2.75
CA GLU A 85 -11.59 6.23 -1.83
C GLU A 85 -11.31 4.87 -2.48
N GLY A 86 -12.22 4.36 -3.33
CA GLY A 86 -12.01 3.08 -4.04
C GLY A 86 -10.90 3.10 -5.07
N GLY A 87 -10.48 4.28 -5.53
CA GLY A 87 -9.37 4.47 -6.46
C GLY A 87 -8.05 4.86 -5.78
N LEU A 88 -8.14 5.50 -4.60
CA LEU A 88 -6.98 6.05 -3.87
C LEU A 88 -6.50 5.15 -2.73
N ARG A 89 -7.42 4.51 -1.99
CA ARG A 89 -7.04 3.64 -0.86
C ARG A 89 -6.41 2.35 -1.34
N ILE A 90 -5.21 2.12 -0.86
CA ILE A 90 -4.41 0.93 -1.13
C ILE A 90 -3.87 0.36 0.17
N PRO A 91 -3.70 -0.97 0.26
CA PRO A 91 -2.99 -1.57 1.39
C PRO A 91 -1.51 -1.22 1.33
N MET A 92 -0.89 -1.11 2.51
CA MET A 92 0.56 -0.94 2.65
C MET A 92 1.05 -1.76 3.83
N ILE A 93 2.16 -2.45 3.63
CA ILE A 93 2.88 -3.19 4.66
C ILE A 93 4.33 -2.73 4.64
N ALA A 94 4.89 -2.42 5.82
CA ALA A 94 6.30 -2.16 6.01
C ALA A 94 6.91 -3.27 6.89
N ARG A 95 8.03 -3.83 6.45
CA ARG A 95 8.76 -4.85 7.20
C ARG A 95 10.24 -4.49 7.30
N TRP A 96 10.73 -4.42 8.53
CA TRP A 96 12.16 -4.25 8.81
C TRP A 96 12.48 -4.91 10.16
N PRO A 97 12.92 -6.17 10.16
CA PRO A 97 13.25 -6.89 11.40
C PRO A 97 14.26 -6.14 12.25
N GLY A 98 14.00 -6.11 13.56
CA GLY A 98 14.85 -5.39 14.52
C GLY A 98 14.72 -3.86 14.51
N ARG A 99 13.98 -3.28 13.53
CA ARG A 99 13.75 -1.83 13.44
C ARG A 99 12.29 -1.45 13.58
N ILE A 100 11.40 -2.12 12.86
CA ILE A 100 9.95 -1.93 12.97
C ILE A 100 9.40 -3.01 13.89
N ALA A 101 8.66 -2.62 14.93
CA ALA A 101 8.02 -3.57 15.83
C ALA A 101 6.93 -4.37 15.09
N PRO A 102 6.86 -5.69 15.30
CA PRO A 102 5.87 -6.50 14.60
C PRO A 102 4.44 -6.24 15.09
N GLY A 103 3.46 -6.41 14.20
CA GLY A 103 2.04 -6.34 14.52
C GLY A 103 1.50 -4.93 14.77
N GLN A 104 2.24 -3.89 14.44
CA GLN A 104 1.73 -2.53 14.50
C GLN A 104 0.71 -2.27 13.41
N VAL A 105 -0.29 -1.47 13.74
CA VAL A 105 -1.29 -0.94 12.81
C VAL A 105 -1.28 0.58 12.97
N SER A 106 -1.24 1.30 11.87
CA SER A 106 -1.20 2.75 11.83
C SER A 106 -2.40 3.32 11.08
N ASP A 107 -2.94 4.41 11.60
CA ASP A 107 -3.96 5.23 10.95
C ASP A 107 -3.36 6.50 10.32
N LEU A 108 -2.03 6.61 10.23
CA LEU A 108 -1.36 7.75 9.62
C LEU A 108 -1.84 7.93 8.18
N LEU A 109 -2.27 9.12 7.88
CA LEU A 109 -2.62 9.51 6.51
C LEU A 109 -1.33 9.86 5.76
N TRP A 110 -0.97 9.03 4.79
CA TRP A 110 0.23 9.18 3.98
C TRP A 110 -0.04 8.74 2.53
N TYR A 111 0.86 9.09 1.59
CA TYR A 111 0.72 8.77 0.17
C TYR A 111 2.09 8.57 -0.50
N PHE A 112 2.14 8.19 -1.78
CA PHE A 112 3.40 7.86 -2.47
C PHE A 112 4.48 8.96 -2.45
N PRO A 113 4.17 10.26 -2.53
CA PRO A 113 5.20 11.30 -2.37
C PRO A 113 6.01 11.20 -1.06
N ASP A 114 5.46 10.57 -0.01
CA ASP A 114 6.14 10.38 1.28
C ASP A 114 7.24 9.31 1.24
N VAL A 115 7.27 8.48 0.21
CA VAL A 115 8.31 7.44 0.06
C VAL A 115 9.69 8.06 -0.12
N LEU A 116 9.81 9.06 -0.99
CA LEU A 116 11.11 9.69 -1.26
C LEU A 116 11.75 10.29 -0.01
N PRO A 117 11.09 11.19 0.75
CA PRO A 117 11.66 11.73 1.99
C PRO A 117 11.95 10.66 3.04
N THR A 118 11.14 9.62 3.11
CA THR A 118 11.37 8.50 4.03
C THR A 118 12.66 7.74 3.71
N VAL A 119 12.85 7.35 2.44
CA VAL A 119 14.03 6.58 2.06
C VAL A 119 15.30 7.42 2.07
N THR A 120 15.25 8.70 1.72
CA THR A 120 16.41 9.61 1.80
C THR A 120 16.83 9.84 3.24
N GLU A 121 15.89 10.03 4.17
CA GLU A 121 16.20 10.14 5.61
C GLU A 121 16.85 8.87 6.14
N LEU A 122 16.30 7.69 5.83
CA LEU A 122 16.88 6.41 6.25
C LEU A 122 18.26 6.14 5.65
N ALA A 123 18.51 6.62 4.44
CA ALA A 123 19.80 6.50 3.78
C ALA A 123 20.84 7.55 4.24
N GLY A 124 20.43 8.54 5.04
CA GLY A 124 21.29 9.66 5.45
C GLY A 124 21.71 10.56 4.28
N VAL A 125 20.88 10.64 3.25
CA VAL A 125 21.11 11.48 2.06
C VAL A 125 20.36 12.79 2.22
N THR A 126 20.97 13.88 1.73
CA THR A 126 20.29 15.18 1.73
C THR A 126 19.06 15.13 0.86
N MET A 127 17.92 15.51 1.44
CA MET A 127 16.65 15.56 0.75
C MET A 127 16.64 16.72 -0.24
N PRO A 128 16.07 16.56 -1.44
CA PRO A 128 15.80 17.68 -2.32
C PRO A 128 14.88 18.70 -1.65
N ASP A 129 15.12 19.98 -1.90
CA ASP A 129 14.18 21.05 -1.59
C ASP A 129 12.97 20.96 -2.53
N ASP A 130 11.84 21.48 -2.12
CA ASP A 130 10.63 21.57 -2.96
C ASP A 130 10.01 20.22 -3.32
N ILE A 131 9.68 19.43 -2.29
CA ILE A 131 8.93 18.18 -2.42
C ILE A 131 7.67 18.23 -1.56
N ASP A 132 6.59 17.59 -2.03
CA ASP A 132 5.30 17.56 -1.33
C ASP A 132 5.24 16.49 -0.22
N GLY A 133 6.14 15.52 -0.24
CA GLY A 133 6.13 14.39 0.68
C GLY A 133 6.70 14.72 2.05
N LEU A 134 6.22 14.00 3.07
CA LEU A 134 6.71 14.03 4.45
C LEU A 134 7.30 12.65 4.81
N SER A 135 8.45 12.65 5.49
CA SER A 135 9.03 11.38 5.95
C SER A 135 8.17 10.73 7.02
N ILE A 136 7.89 9.45 6.86
CA ILE A 136 7.17 8.61 7.83
C ILE A 136 8.12 7.79 8.72
N VAL A 137 9.38 8.14 8.81
CA VAL A 137 10.37 7.45 9.68
C VAL A 137 9.92 7.39 11.13
N PRO A 138 9.37 8.46 11.76
CA PRO A 138 8.87 8.38 13.13
C PRO A 138 7.74 7.38 13.31
N GLU A 139 6.84 7.25 12.33
CA GLU A 139 5.77 6.25 12.34
C GLU A 139 6.31 4.82 12.23
N LEU A 140 7.30 4.61 11.37
CA LEU A 140 7.90 3.30 11.16
C LEU A 140 8.75 2.82 12.33
N LEU A 141 9.60 3.68 12.89
CA LEU A 141 10.62 3.33 13.89
C LEU A 141 10.24 3.74 15.32
N GLY A 142 9.21 4.55 15.46
CA GLY A 142 8.84 5.24 16.70
C GLY A 142 9.50 6.62 16.83
N GLU A 143 8.77 7.58 17.36
CA GLU A 143 9.22 8.98 17.52
C GLU A 143 10.49 9.12 18.37
N SER A 144 10.64 8.26 19.39
CA SER A 144 11.83 8.24 20.23
C SER A 144 13.09 7.82 19.45
N ALA A 145 12.97 6.81 18.57
CA ALA A 145 14.08 6.36 17.74
C ALA A 145 14.41 7.34 16.61
N ALA A 146 13.40 8.03 16.08
CA ALA A 146 13.55 9.07 15.08
C ALA A 146 14.05 10.40 15.65
N GLY A 147 13.97 10.58 16.99
CA GLY A 147 14.36 11.82 17.67
C GLY A 147 13.44 13.03 17.40
N ARG A 148 12.26 12.79 16.84
CA ARG A 148 11.27 13.81 16.49
C ARG A 148 9.86 13.23 16.39
N PRO A 149 8.80 14.05 16.55
CA PRO A 149 7.43 13.61 16.29
C PRO A 149 7.17 13.34 14.81
N GLN A 150 6.13 12.53 14.53
CA GLN A 150 5.66 12.32 13.17
C GLN A 150 4.98 13.58 12.64
N PRO A 151 5.49 14.19 11.56
CA PRO A 151 4.77 15.27 10.88
C PRO A 151 3.53 14.73 10.17
N THR A 152 2.50 15.54 10.07
CA THR A 152 1.27 15.21 9.36
C THR A 152 1.03 16.20 8.24
N HIS A 153 0.41 15.74 7.18
CA HIS A 153 -0.05 16.61 6.13
C HIS A 153 -1.25 17.44 6.58
N ASP A 154 -1.27 18.72 6.24
CA ASP A 154 -2.47 19.55 6.40
C ASP A 154 -3.59 19.07 5.46
N TYR A 155 -3.20 18.59 4.28
CA TYR A 155 -4.07 17.96 3.29
C TYR A 155 -3.26 17.10 2.33
N LEU A 156 -3.91 16.15 1.67
CA LEU A 156 -3.38 15.44 0.52
C LEU A 156 -4.09 15.92 -0.75
N TYR A 157 -3.35 16.08 -1.84
CA TYR A 157 -3.88 16.54 -3.12
C TYR A 157 -3.58 15.54 -4.24
N TRP A 158 -4.56 15.32 -5.09
CA TRP A 158 -4.41 14.49 -6.28
C TRP A 158 -5.02 15.16 -7.50
N GLU A 159 -4.40 14.92 -8.64
CA GLU A 159 -4.90 15.31 -9.94
C GLU A 159 -4.77 14.15 -10.92
N LEU A 160 -5.85 13.86 -11.65
CA LEU A 160 -5.89 12.80 -12.65
C LEU A 160 -6.92 13.12 -13.74
N GLY A 161 -6.45 13.30 -15.01
CA GLY A 161 -7.33 13.44 -16.16
C GLY A 161 -8.37 14.57 -16.03
N GLY A 162 -7.96 15.70 -15.48
CA GLY A 162 -8.84 16.86 -15.25
C GLY A 162 -9.75 16.74 -14.04
N GLN A 163 -9.60 15.67 -13.24
CA GLN A 163 -10.24 15.56 -11.93
C GLN A 163 -9.24 15.98 -10.86
N THR A 164 -9.71 16.62 -9.82
CA THR A 164 -8.92 16.99 -8.64
C THR A 164 -9.60 16.47 -7.37
N ALA A 165 -8.81 16.09 -6.40
CA ALA A 165 -9.30 15.70 -5.07
C ALA A 165 -8.38 16.26 -3.99
N ILE A 166 -8.97 16.57 -2.86
CA ILE A 166 -8.29 16.96 -1.63
C ILE A 166 -8.86 16.14 -0.46
N ARG A 167 -8.02 15.79 0.48
CA ARG A 167 -8.40 15.08 1.70
C ARG A 167 -7.78 15.74 2.91
#